data_7248fa905441e11233d686c5c8036a79
#
_entry.id   7248fa905441e11233d686c5c8036a79
#
_cell.length_a   1.000
_cell.length_b   1.000
_cell.length_c   1.000
_cell.angle_alpha   90.00
_cell.angle_beta   90.00
_cell.angle_gamma   90.00
#
_symmetry.space_group_name_H-M   'P 1'
#
loop_
_entity.id
_entity.type
_entity.pdbx_description
1 polymer ?
#
loop_
_entity_poly.entity_id
_entity_poly.type
_entity_poly.pdbx_seq_one_letter_code
_entity_poly.pdbx_strand_id
1 'polypeptide(L)'
;GAVSLSAYFVSRRHSFLYASIMLLFYFLDLALIFQYEYLGQNVEYSINQFYTIDQGTKKNMELNALRQKAEMEKEKYHATKLNYDELRSIRHEIKNHNFYMKALLDEGKTAEAKEYLDRVSSQGTKYLKSFDSGNYAVDVVMNHEMAAAKEQGVVLDTSILVPRKLPFKDEDLCSLLSNLLDNAMEAASQAGVAEPTVNISIIPRQEYLFIRVTNPVDKTLPEKRRMTLETTKTNHTELHGYGTRIIRRIAESYNGSVKYSMSGGIFTTDVMLEMPEEKSVEEEA
;
A
#
# COMPACT_ATOMS: atom_id res chain seq x y z
N GLY A 1 -21.38 -77.28 -84.19
CA GLY A 1 -21.82 -77.60 -82.81
C GLY A 1 -20.71 -77.39 -81.74
N ALA A 2 -19.48 -77.82 -81.98
CA ALA A 2 -18.39 -77.75 -80.96
C ALA A 2 -17.84 -76.30 -80.68
N VAL A 3 -17.76 -75.46 -81.72
CA VAL A 3 -17.21 -74.11 -81.65
C VAL A 3 -18.20 -73.15 -80.84
N SER A 4 -19.48 -73.37 -81.00
CA SER A 4 -20.47 -72.56 -80.22
C SER A 4 -20.53 -72.90 -78.74
N LEU A 5 -20.31 -74.17 -78.37
CA LEU A 5 -20.25 -74.60 -76.95
C LEU A 5 -18.96 -74.05 -76.29
N SER A 6 -17.80 -74.10 -76.95
CA SER A 6 -16.57 -73.58 -76.39
C SER A 6 -16.66 -72.03 -76.17
N ALA A 7 -17.19 -71.33 -77.13
CA ALA A 7 -17.41 -69.86 -77.05
C ALA A 7 -18.40 -69.52 -75.85
N TYR A 8 -19.46 -70.31 -75.67
CA TYR A 8 -20.40 -70.14 -74.55
C TYR A 8 -19.75 -70.42 -73.20
N PHE A 9 -18.93 -71.46 -73.09
CA PHE A 9 -18.21 -71.73 -71.84
C PHE A 9 -17.11 -70.68 -71.56
N VAL A 10 -16.42 -70.20 -72.54
CA VAL A 10 -15.43 -69.11 -72.42
C VAL A 10 -16.12 -67.80 -71.94
N SER A 11 -17.24 -67.45 -72.60
CA SER A 11 -18.05 -66.25 -72.23
C SER A 11 -18.57 -66.37 -70.82
N ARG A 12 -19.10 -67.52 -70.41
CA ARG A 12 -19.62 -67.74 -69.03
C ARG A 12 -18.55 -67.72 -68.00
N ARG A 13 -17.32 -68.23 -68.37
CA ARG A 13 -16.16 -68.20 -67.44
C ARG A 13 -15.73 -66.76 -67.24
N HIS A 14 -15.69 -65.90 -68.23
CA HIS A 14 -15.39 -64.48 -68.11
C HIS A 14 -16.45 -63.74 -67.33
N SER A 15 -17.75 -64.06 -67.55
CA SER A 15 -18.83 -63.47 -66.75
C SER A 15 -18.68 -63.80 -65.31
N PHE A 16 -18.38 -65.04 -64.89
CA PHE A 16 -18.08 -65.39 -63.51
C PHE A 16 -16.87 -64.68 -62.94
N LEU A 17 -15.80 -64.52 -63.73
CA LEU A 17 -14.65 -63.78 -63.30
C LEU A 17 -14.96 -62.32 -63.03
N TYR A 18 -15.70 -61.65 -63.88
CA TYR A 18 -16.14 -60.25 -63.67
C TYR A 18 -17.05 -60.12 -62.50
N ALA A 19 -17.99 -61.01 -62.30
CA ALA A 19 -18.85 -61.00 -61.14
C ALA A 19 -18.06 -61.17 -59.83
N SER A 20 -17.06 -62.05 -59.81
CA SER A 20 -16.21 -62.28 -58.63
C SER A 20 -15.33 -61.04 -58.31
N ILE A 21 -14.81 -60.37 -59.36
CA ILE A 21 -14.04 -59.17 -59.21
C ILE A 21 -14.92 -58.02 -58.67
N MET A 22 -16.10 -57.86 -59.23
CA MET A 22 -17.07 -56.86 -58.73
C MET A 22 -17.50 -57.10 -57.29
N LEU A 23 -17.69 -58.36 -56.95
CA LEU A 23 -18.05 -58.74 -55.56
C LEU A 23 -16.87 -58.44 -54.61
N LEU A 24 -15.62 -58.69 -55.05
CA LEU A 24 -14.42 -58.36 -54.26
C LEU A 24 -14.32 -56.85 -54.01
N PHE A 25 -14.53 -56.04 -55.05
CA PHE A 25 -14.52 -54.58 -54.90
C PHE A 25 -15.64 -54.10 -53.99
N TYR A 26 -16.85 -54.68 -54.11
CA TYR A 26 -17.96 -54.37 -53.20
C TYR A 26 -17.63 -54.66 -51.74
N PHE A 27 -17.01 -55.79 -51.44
CA PHE A 27 -16.60 -56.12 -50.07
C PHE A 27 -15.46 -55.23 -49.58
N LEU A 28 -14.55 -54.83 -50.49
CA LEU A 28 -13.46 -53.88 -50.17
C LEU A 28 -14.02 -52.51 -49.82
N ASP A 29 -14.96 -52.00 -50.59
CA ASP A 29 -15.65 -50.72 -50.33
C ASP A 29 -16.43 -50.79 -49.01
N LEU A 30 -17.12 -51.87 -48.73
CA LEU A 30 -17.87 -52.09 -47.49
C LEU A 30 -16.91 -52.11 -46.28
N ALA A 31 -15.75 -52.77 -46.42
CA ALA A 31 -14.73 -52.80 -45.39
C ALA A 31 -14.11 -51.41 -45.14
N LEU A 32 -13.89 -50.64 -46.17
CA LEU A 32 -13.39 -49.26 -46.07
C LEU A 32 -14.42 -48.34 -45.39
N ILE A 33 -15.69 -48.45 -45.73
CA ILE A 33 -16.78 -47.68 -45.07
C ILE A 33 -16.85 -48.05 -43.60
N PHE A 34 -16.83 -49.33 -43.27
CA PHE A 34 -16.86 -49.76 -41.86
C PHE A 34 -15.64 -49.30 -41.05
N GLN A 35 -14.45 -49.36 -41.69
CA GLN A 35 -13.22 -48.86 -41.08
C GLN A 35 -13.27 -47.33 -40.87
N TYR A 36 -13.86 -46.60 -41.80
CA TYR A 36 -14.03 -45.14 -41.68
C TYR A 36 -14.99 -44.76 -40.57
N GLU A 37 -16.16 -45.42 -40.46
CA GLU A 37 -17.08 -45.19 -39.38
C GLU A 37 -16.49 -45.56 -38.00
N TYR A 38 -15.76 -46.66 -37.92
CA TYR A 38 -15.10 -47.10 -36.70
C TYR A 38 -14.02 -46.10 -36.25
N LEU A 39 -13.22 -45.59 -37.18
CA LEU A 39 -12.23 -44.53 -36.89
C LEU A 39 -12.92 -43.24 -36.47
N GLY A 40 -13.97 -42.81 -37.16
CA GLY A 40 -14.76 -41.63 -36.81
C GLY A 40 -15.32 -41.66 -35.41
N GLN A 41 -15.94 -42.75 -35.00
CA GLN A 41 -16.46 -42.94 -33.65
C GLN A 41 -15.38 -42.92 -32.56
N ASN A 42 -14.23 -43.53 -32.83
CA ASN A 42 -13.09 -43.48 -31.89
C ASN A 42 -12.46 -42.11 -31.78
N VAL A 43 -12.39 -41.35 -32.86
CA VAL A 43 -11.90 -39.95 -32.84
C VAL A 43 -12.89 -39.08 -32.07
N GLU A 44 -14.17 -39.17 -32.33
CA GLU A 44 -15.19 -38.42 -31.61
C GLU A 44 -15.18 -38.71 -30.10
N TYR A 45 -15.10 -40.00 -29.73
CA TYR A 45 -14.98 -40.43 -28.32
C TYR A 45 -13.73 -39.83 -27.66
N SER A 46 -12.58 -39.85 -28.34
CA SER A 46 -11.31 -39.27 -27.83
C SER A 46 -11.39 -37.77 -27.67
N ILE A 47 -12.00 -37.07 -28.62
CA ILE A 47 -12.21 -35.61 -28.53
C ILE A 47 -13.11 -35.27 -27.36
N ASN A 48 -14.22 -35.97 -27.16
CA ASN A 48 -15.15 -35.75 -26.06
C ASN A 48 -14.48 -36.00 -24.69
N GLN A 49 -13.69 -37.06 -24.61
CA GLN A 49 -12.94 -37.37 -23.40
C GLN A 49 -11.89 -36.27 -23.10
N PHE A 50 -11.16 -35.81 -24.09
CA PHE A 50 -10.19 -34.70 -23.95
C PHE A 50 -10.88 -33.41 -23.50
N TYR A 51 -12.03 -33.06 -24.10
CA TYR A 51 -12.80 -31.88 -23.73
C TYR A 51 -13.31 -31.94 -22.28
N THR A 52 -13.74 -33.12 -21.84
CA THR A 52 -14.21 -33.35 -20.45
C THR A 52 -13.05 -33.17 -19.45
N ILE A 53 -11.87 -33.70 -19.78
CA ILE A 53 -10.67 -33.56 -18.94
C ILE A 53 -10.24 -32.09 -18.88
N ASP A 54 -10.24 -31.36 -20.01
CA ASP A 54 -9.88 -29.94 -20.04
C ASP A 54 -10.83 -29.09 -19.21
N GLN A 55 -12.12 -29.30 -19.31
CA GLN A 55 -13.13 -28.63 -18.48
C GLN A 55 -12.96 -28.96 -16.99
N GLY A 56 -12.65 -30.21 -16.66
CA GLY A 56 -12.37 -30.65 -15.30
C GLY A 56 -11.13 -29.99 -14.72
N THR A 57 -10.05 -29.87 -15.50
CA THR A 57 -8.81 -29.22 -15.08
C THR A 57 -8.99 -27.73 -14.88
N LYS A 58 -9.69 -27.02 -15.78
CA LYS A 58 -10.03 -25.59 -15.63
C LYS A 58 -10.82 -25.33 -14.35
N LYS A 59 -11.87 -26.13 -14.12
CA LYS A 59 -12.71 -25.98 -12.93
C LYS A 59 -11.93 -26.24 -11.62
N ASN A 60 -11.01 -27.21 -11.63
CA ASN A 60 -10.14 -27.47 -10.49
C ASN A 60 -9.14 -26.33 -10.25
N MET A 61 -8.60 -25.73 -11.31
CA MET A 61 -7.72 -24.55 -11.18
C MET A 61 -8.46 -23.35 -10.59
N GLU A 62 -9.66 -23.06 -11.06
CA GLU A 62 -10.51 -22.00 -10.51
C GLU A 62 -10.86 -22.26 -9.03
N LEU A 63 -11.21 -23.49 -8.69
CA LEU A 63 -11.52 -23.87 -7.30
C LEU A 63 -10.31 -23.71 -6.38
N ASN A 64 -9.13 -24.10 -6.85
CA ASN A 64 -7.88 -23.95 -6.08
C ASN A 64 -7.51 -22.47 -5.93
N ALA A 65 -7.68 -21.64 -6.98
CA ALA A 65 -7.45 -20.21 -6.90
C ALA A 65 -8.41 -19.52 -5.89
N LEU A 66 -9.68 -19.93 -5.90
CA LEU A 66 -10.67 -19.42 -4.93
C LEU A 66 -10.33 -19.85 -3.50
N ARG A 67 -9.88 -21.10 -3.29
CA ARG A 67 -9.43 -21.57 -1.97
C ARG A 67 -8.23 -20.81 -1.47
N GLN A 68 -7.21 -20.59 -2.31
CA GLN A 68 -6.05 -19.78 -1.95
C GLN A 68 -6.43 -18.36 -1.59
N LYS A 69 -7.34 -17.74 -2.35
CA LYS A 69 -7.81 -16.38 -2.07
C LYS A 69 -8.54 -16.32 -0.72
N ALA A 70 -9.42 -17.29 -0.44
CA ALA A 70 -10.15 -17.38 0.83
C ALA A 70 -9.19 -17.57 2.03
N GLU A 71 -8.16 -18.39 1.88
CA GLU A 71 -7.14 -18.60 2.92
C GLU A 71 -6.34 -17.33 3.19
N MET A 72 -5.89 -16.61 2.13
CA MET A 72 -5.21 -15.33 2.27
C MET A 72 -6.09 -14.26 2.94
N GLU A 73 -7.38 -14.19 2.59
CA GLU A 73 -8.32 -13.27 3.23
C GLU A 73 -8.51 -13.59 4.71
N LYS A 74 -8.57 -14.89 5.07
CA LYS A 74 -8.67 -15.35 6.45
C LYS A 74 -7.41 -14.97 7.26
N GLU A 75 -6.22 -15.21 6.70
CA GLU A 75 -4.95 -14.82 7.33
C GLU A 75 -4.87 -13.31 7.54
N LYS A 76 -5.25 -12.53 6.51
CA LYS A 76 -5.32 -11.07 6.60
C LYS A 76 -6.30 -10.60 7.68
N TYR A 77 -7.47 -11.23 7.76
CA TYR A 77 -8.44 -10.92 8.81
C TYR A 77 -7.87 -11.22 10.22
N HIS A 78 -7.18 -12.36 10.39
CA HIS A 78 -6.56 -12.70 11.67
C HIS A 78 -5.46 -11.71 12.07
N ALA A 79 -4.59 -11.34 11.13
CA ALA A 79 -3.54 -10.33 11.36
C ALA A 79 -4.15 -8.98 11.75
N THR A 80 -5.18 -8.54 11.03
CA THR A 80 -5.89 -7.28 11.33
C THR A 80 -6.54 -7.31 12.71
N LYS A 81 -7.13 -8.44 13.10
CA LYS A 81 -7.75 -8.61 14.42
C LYS A 81 -6.71 -8.54 15.55
N LEU A 82 -5.56 -9.21 15.39
CA LEU A 82 -4.48 -9.16 16.38
C LEU A 82 -3.97 -7.73 16.54
N ASN A 83 -3.71 -7.02 15.45
CA ASN A 83 -3.31 -5.62 15.49
C ASN A 83 -4.37 -4.73 16.17
N TYR A 84 -5.65 -4.99 15.92
CA TYR A 84 -6.72 -4.23 16.56
C TYR A 84 -6.77 -4.46 18.08
N ASP A 85 -6.61 -5.71 18.52
CA ASP A 85 -6.60 -6.05 19.95
C ASP A 85 -5.36 -5.44 20.65
N GLU A 86 -4.20 -5.45 19.99
CA GLU A 86 -2.99 -4.79 20.48
C GLU A 86 -3.16 -3.27 20.59
N LEU A 87 -3.66 -2.61 19.54
CA LEU A 87 -3.97 -1.17 19.57
C LEU A 87 -4.97 -0.82 20.66
N ARG A 88 -5.95 -1.68 20.90
CA ARG A 88 -6.91 -1.49 22.01
C ARG A 88 -6.23 -1.56 23.36
N SER A 89 -5.31 -2.50 23.55
CA SER A 89 -4.52 -2.64 24.78
C SER A 89 -3.65 -1.41 25.02
N ILE A 90 -2.90 -0.98 24.01
CA ILE A 90 -2.05 0.22 24.07
C ILE A 90 -2.87 1.46 24.39
N ARG A 91 -4.02 1.64 23.74
CA ARG A 91 -4.91 2.77 24.03
C ARG A 91 -5.43 2.75 25.46
N HIS A 92 -5.71 1.57 26.01
CA HIS A 92 -6.15 1.44 27.41
C HIS A 92 -5.02 1.79 28.37
N GLU A 93 -3.80 1.38 28.07
CA GLU A 93 -2.61 1.69 28.85
C GLU A 93 -2.32 3.19 28.85
N ILE A 94 -2.32 3.84 27.68
CA ILE A 94 -2.18 5.30 27.55
C ILE A 94 -3.26 6.04 28.35
N LYS A 95 -4.51 5.56 28.31
CA LYS A 95 -5.60 6.16 29.08
C LYS A 95 -5.34 6.07 30.59
N ASN A 96 -4.81 4.95 31.08
CA ASN A 96 -4.48 4.76 32.48
C ASN A 96 -3.32 5.67 32.92
N HIS A 97 -2.26 5.79 32.08
CA HIS A 97 -1.16 6.71 32.33
C HIS A 97 -1.63 8.16 32.40
N ASN A 98 -2.46 8.57 31.43
CA ASN A 98 -3.02 9.93 31.41
C ASN A 98 -3.92 10.21 32.63
N PHE A 99 -4.71 9.23 33.06
CA PHE A 99 -5.55 9.36 34.26
C PHE A 99 -4.70 9.55 35.53
N TYR A 100 -3.63 8.76 35.68
CA TYR A 100 -2.73 8.87 36.82
C TYR A 100 -1.99 10.21 36.84
N MET A 101 -1.47 10.65 35.69
CA MET A 101 -0.83 11.95 35.57
C MET A 101 -1.77 13.10 35.92
N LYS A 102 -3.02 13.03 35.42
CA LYS A 102 -4.03 14.03 35.75
C LYS A 102 -4.30 14.10 37.24
N ALA A 103 -4.45 12.95 37.91
CA ALA A 103 -4.67 12.92 39.37
C ALA A 103 -3.51 13.56 40.15
N LEU A 104 -2.25 13.32 39.74
CA LEU A 104 -1.10 13.96 40.37
C LEU A 104 -1.09 15.49 40.16
N LEU A 105 -1.48 15.95 38.97
CA LEU A 105 -1.55 17.38 38.67
C LEU A 105 -2.71 18.06 39.44
N ASP A 106 -3.87 17.41 39.55
CA ASP A 106 -5.03 17.91 40.30
C ASP A 106 -4.71 18.02 41.80
N GLU A 107 -3.82 17.16 42.32
CA GLU A 107 -3.32 17.23 43.71
C GLU A 107 -2.14 18.23 43.87
N GLY A 108 -1.74 18.94 42.83
CA GLY A 108 -0.60 19.88 42.87
C GLY A 108 0.78 19.22 42.92
N LYS A 109 0.86 17.88 42.73
CA LYS A 109 2.09 17.08 42.78
C LYS A 109 2.85 17.10 41.43
N THR A 110 3.21 18.29 40.94
CA THR A 110 3.83 18.48 39.64
C THR A 110 5.19 17.80 39.49
N ALA A 111 5.98 17.73 40.59
CA ALA A 111 7.27 17.04 40.58
C ALA A 111 7.11 15.52 40.38
N GLU A 112 6.14 14.90 41.07
CA GLU A 112 5.85 13.47 40.92
C GLU A 112 5.26 13.14 39.56
N ALA A 113 4.39 14.01 39.01
CA ALA A 113 3.86 13.87 37.67
C ALA A 113 4.98 13.89 36.62
N LYS A 114 5.97 14.79 36.78
CA LYS A 114 7.13 14.88 35.90
C LYS A 114 8.01 13.63 35.98
N GLU A 115 8.30 13.16 37.20
CA GLU A 115 9.09 11.92 37.40
C GLU A 115 8.37 10.70 36.80
N TYR A 116 7.05 10.64 36.92
CA TYR A 116 6.25 9.59 36.31
C TYR A 116 6.29 9.63 34.79
N LEU A 117 6.15 10.82 34.19
CA LEU A 117 6.33 11.04 32.75
C LEU A 117 7.71 10.60 32.25
N ASP A 118 8.78 10.96 32.99
CA ASP A 118 10.16 10.59 32.63
C ASP A 118 10.38 9.06 32.69
N ARG A 119 9.68 8.36 33.58
CA ARG A 119 9.70 6.89 33.68
C ARG A 119 8.92 6.19 32.55
N VAL A 120 7.77 6.74 32.17
CA VAL A 120 6.89 6.16 31.15
C VAL A 120 7.44 6.45 29.75
N SER A 121 7.92 7.65 29.51
CA SER A 121 8.69 7.98 28.32
C SER A 121 10.12 7.43 28.51
N SER A 122 10.38 6.20 28.17
CA SER A 122 11.65 5.46 28.37
C SER A 122 12.91 6.11 27.76
N GLN A 123 12.89 7.40 27.53
CA GLN A 123 13.99 8.23 27.09
C GLN A 123 13.97 9.54 27.91
N GLY A 124 14.73 9.51 29.00
CA GLY A 124 15.11 10.74 29.71
C GLY A 124 15.96 11.66 28.83
N THR A 125 15.43 12.13 27.71
CA THR A 125 16.05 13.19 26.94
C THR A 125 15.91 14.45 27.76
N LYS A 126 17.01 14.86 28.42
CA LYS A 126 17.17 16.21 28.91
C LYS A 126 17.04 17.14 27.70
N TYR A 127 15.84 17.67 27.47
CA TYR A 127 15.61 18.71 26.49
C TYR A 127 16.41 19.93 26.90
N LEU A 128 17.63 20.03 26.36
CA LEU A 128 18.35 21.30 26.33
C LEU A 128 17.52 22.20 25.43
N LYS A 129 16.85 23.22 26.00
CA LYS A 129 16.22 24.29 25.23
C LYS A 129 17.28 24.92 24.34
N SER A 130 17.41 24.46 23.11
CA SER A 130 18.35 24.99 22.15
C SER A 130 17.67 25.81 21.07
N PHE A 131 16.36 25.61 20.86
CA PHE A 131 15.55 26.29 19.87
C PHE A 131 14.51 27.18 20.52
N ASP A 132 14.40 28.43 20.10
CA ASP A 132 13.47 29.45 20.61
C ASP A 132 12.94 30.29 19.44
N SER A 133 11.76 29.97 18.94
CA SER A 133 11.02 30.77 17.96
C SER A 133 10.14 31.84 18.61
N GLY A 134 9.97 31.75 19.92
CA GLY A 134 9.01 32.53 20.71
C GLY A 134 7.60 31.94 20.75
N ASN A 135 7.30 30.86 20.02
CA ASN A 135 6.04 30.14 20.08
C ASN A 135 6.23 28.79 20.80
N TYR A 136 5.51 28.59 21.90
CA TYR A 136 5.75 27.45 22.78
C TYR A 136 5.54 26.09 22.08
N ALA A 137 4.46 25.93 21.31
CA ALA A 137 4.17 24.68 20.63
C ALA A 137 5.23 24.32 19.58
N VAL A 138 5.66 25.32 18.79
CA VAL A 138 6.74 25.17 17.82
C VAL A 138 8.06 24.81 18.51
N ASP A 139 8.41 25.51 19.59
CA ASP A 139 9.66 25.28 20.33
C ASP A 139 9.73 23.89 20.95
N VAL A 140 8.62 23.39 21.51
CA VAL A 140 8.55 22.03 22.06
C VAL A 140 8.85 20.99 21.00
N VAL A 141 8.18 21.08 19.83
CA VAL A 141 8.40 20.15 18.73
C VAL A 141 9.80 20.25 18.18
N MET A 142 10.26 21.47 17.88
CA MET A 142 11.58 21.66 17.26
C MET A 142 12.71 21.16 18.16
N ASN A 143 12.65 21.40 19.46
CA ASN A 143 13.65 20.88 20.39
C ASN A 143 13.63 19.34 20.44
N HIS A 144 12.48 18.70 20.38
CA HIS A 144 12.36 17.25 20.28
C HIS A 144 12.96 16.71 18.98
N GLU A 145 12.53 17.24 17.85
CA GLU A 145 12.94 16.78 16.53
C GLU A 145 14.44 17.05 16.24
N MET A 146 15.01 18.14 16.75
CA MET A 146 16.45 18.42 16.65
C MET A 146 17.27 17.38 17.43
N ALA A 147 16.78 16.91 18.58
CA ALA A 147 17.43 15.83 19.33
C ALA A 147 17.36 14.51 18.56
N ALA A 148 16.18 14.15 18.05
CA ALA A 148 15.97 12.96 17.24
C ALA A 148 16.80 12.95 15.94
N ALA A 149 16.84 14.07 15.23
CA ALA A 149 17.67 14.24 14.02
C ALA A 149 19.15 13.97 14.30
N LYS A 150 19.67 14.50 15.40
CA LYS A 150 21.06 14.27 15.82
C LYS A 150 21.34 12.77 16.08
N GLU A 151 20.42 12.07 16.72
CA GLU A 151 20.55 10.62 16.98
C GLU A 151 20.53 9.80 15.68
N GLN A 152 19.75 10.25 14.68
CA GLN A 152 19.62 9.61 13.36
C GLN A 152 20.74 10.03 12.38
N GLY A 153 21.63 10.94 12.76
CA GLY A 153 22.66 11.46 11.86
C GLY A 153 22.11 12.34 10.73
N VAL A 154 20.95 12.98 10.95
CA VAL A 154 20.29 13.90 10.02
C VAL A 154 20.55 15.33 10.47
N VAL A 155 20.91 16.21 9.54
CA VAL A 155 21.00 17.65 9.80
C VAL A 155 19.61 18.26 9.63
N LEU A 156 19.12 18.98 10.66
CA LEU A 156 17.88 19.73 10.60
C LEU A 156 18.18 21.21 10.46
N ASP A 157 17.94 21.76 9.27
CA ASP A 157 18.10 23.20 8.99
C ASP A 157 16.74 23.91 9.08
N THR A 158 16.71 25.05 9.81
CA THR A 158 15.45 25.66 10.23
C THR A 158 15.40 27.13 9.85
N SER A 159 14.30 27.55 9.25
CA SER A 159 13.96 28.94 8.92
C SER A 159 12.54 29.24 9.41
N ILE A 160 12.41 29.53 10.71
CA ILE A 160 11.11 29.66 11.38
C ILE A 160 10.94 31.10 11.84
N LEU A 161 9.89 31.73 11.35
CA LEU A 161 9.47 33.07 11.75
C LEU A 161 7.96 32.99 12.07
N VAL A 162 7.62 32.97 13.33
CA VAL A 162 6.22 32.84 13.77
C VAL A 162 5.92 33.82 14.90
N PRO A 163 4.69 34.33 15.02
CA PRO A 163 4.29 35.11 16.16
C PRO A 163 4.25 34.24 17.44
N ARG A 164 4.35 34.89 18.61
CA ARG A 164 4.27 34.23 19.91
C ARG A 164 3.01 33.41 20.08
N LYS A 165 1.90 33.84 19.50
CA LYS A 165 0.62 33.16 19.52
C LYS A 165 0.15 32.96 18.10
N LEU A 166 -0.12 31.72 17.75
CA LEU A 166 -0.75 31.33 16.50
C LEU A 166 -2.23 31.00 16.76
N PRO A 167 -3.14 31.27 15.82
CA PRO A 167 -4.57 31.01 16.02
C PRO A 167 -4.92 29.55 15.77
N PHE A 168 -4.01 28.63 16.11
CA PHE A 168 -4.18 27.18 15.98
C PHE A 168 -4.14 26.55 17.37
N LYS A 169 -4.76 25.37 17.51
CA LYS A 169 -4.60 24.56 18.73
C LYS A 169 -3.18 24.04 18.81
N ASP A 170 -2.56 24.13 20.00
CA ASP A 170 -1.20 23.68 20.21
C ASP A 170 -1.04 22.17 19.88
N GLU A 171 -2.03 21.36 20.25
CA GLU A 171 -2.02 19.91 19.94
C GLU A 171 -2.06 19.59 18.43
N ASP A 172 -2.80 20.39 17.66
CA ASP A 172 -2.87 20.21 16.20
C ASP A 172 -1.54 20.64 15.56
N LEU A 173 -0.97 21.76 16.01
CA LEU A 173 0.31 22.25 15.51
C LEU A 173 1.45 21.30 15.85
N CYS A 174 1.51 20.80 17.09
CA CYS A 174 2.47 19.80 17.50
C CYS A 174 2.35 18.53 16.65
N SER A 175 1.12 18.00 16.50
CA SER A 175 0.88 16.78 15.72
C SER A 175 1.23 16.96 14.24
N LEU A 176 0.94 18.13 13.66
CA LEU A 176 1.27 18.44 12.27
C LEU A 176 2.78 18.46 12.05
N LEU A 177 3.50 19.25 12.88
CA LEU A 177 4.94 19.44 12.74
C LEU A 177 5.72 18.15 12.98
N SER A 178 5.39 17.38 14.03
CA SER A 178 6.04 16.10 14.29
C SER A 178 5.82 15.12 13.12
N ASN A 179 4.59 14.95 12.62
CA ASN A 179 4.37 14.06 11.47
C ASN A 179 5.08 14.50 10.20
N LEU A 180 5.24 15.81 9.97
CA LEU A 180 6.00 16.34 8.82
C LEU A 180 7.49 16.04 8.95
N LEU A 181 8.08 16.29 10.13
CA LEU A 181 9.50 16.10 10.39
C LEU A 181 9.88 14.63 10.49
N ASP A 182 9.09 13.79 11.17
CA ASP A 182 9.29 12.34 11.22
C ASP A 182 9.36 11.73 9.82
N ASN A 183 8.38 12.06 8.96
CA ASN A 183 8.36 11.58 7.59
C ASN A 183 9.59 12.04 6.78
N ALA A 184 10.02 13.29 6.96
CA ALA A 184 11.16 13.85 6.25
C ALA A 184 12.49 13.27 6.74
N MET A 185 12.66 13.07 8.05
CA MET A 185 13.86 12.49 8.64
C MET A 185 13.98 11.00 8.29
N GLU A 186 12.89 10.24 8.36
CA GLU A 186 12.88 8.84 7.92
C GLU A 186 13.31 8.71 6.45
N ALA A 187 12.76 9.53 5.55
CA ALA A 187 13.13 9.52 4.15
C ALA A 187 14.57 9.98 3.90
N ALA A 188 15.04 10.99 4.63
CA ALA A 188 16.41 11.50 4.53
C ALA A 188 17.44 10.48 5.00
N SER A 189 17.20 9.79 6.11
CA SER A 189 18.10 8.74 6.63
C SER A 189 18.25 7.56 5.66
N GLN A 190 17.24 7.29 4.83
CA GLN A 190 17.23 6.23 3.82
C GLN A 190 17.75 6.68 2.44
N ALA A 191 18.04 7.97 2.26
CA ALA A 191 18.39 8.53 0.95
C ALA A 191 19.77 8.14 0.41
N GLY A 192 20.62 7.49 1.22
CA GLY A 192 21.98 7.11 0.84
C GLY A 192 22.94 8.30 0.63
N VAL A 193 22.65 9.43 1.24
CA VAL A 193 23.45 10.68 1.18
C VAL A 193 24.36 10.75 2.42
N ALA A 194 25.59 11.21 2.27
CA ALA A 194 26.57 11.25 3.36
C ALA A 194 26.15 12.15 4.52
N GLU A 195 25.55 13.31 4.23
CA GLU A 195 25.01 14.25 5.22
C GLU A 195 23.56 14.59 4.83
N PRO A 196 22.58 13.73 5.20
CA PRO A 196 21.20 13.98 4.86
C PRO A 196 20.67 15.21 5.60
N THR A 197 20.20 16.20 4.86
CA THR A 197 19.70 17.46 5.42
C THR A 197 18.21 17.59 5.17
N VAL A 198 17.46 17.79 6.24
CA VAL A 198 16.04 18.16 6.20
C VAL A 198 15.93 19.65 6.46
N ASN A 199 15.25 20.37 5.58
CA ASN A 199 15.00 21.81 5.79
C ASN A 199 13.52 22.01 6.14
N ILE A 200 13.26 22.82 7.17
CA ILE A 200 11.93 23.28 7.53
C ILE A 200 11.86 24.80 7.50
N SER A 201 10.83 25.31 6.84
CA SER A 201 10.50 26.74 6.85
C SER A 201 9.06 26.94 7.29
N ILE A 202 8.84 27.82 8.27
CA ILE A 202 7.51 28.18 8.78
C ILE A 202 7.40 29.70 8.75
N ILE A 203 6.53 30.22 7.88
CA ILE A 203 6.41 31.66 7.65
C ILE A 203 4.94 32.04 7.49
N PRO A 204 4.41 32.98 8.30
CA PRO A 204 3.09 33.55 8.08
C PRO A 204 3.13 34.51 6.89
N ARG A 205 2.16 34.49 6.02
CA ARG A 205 1.95 35.41 4.92
C ARG A 205 0.48 35.75 4.79
N GLN A 206 0.13 36.99 5.04
CA GLN A 206 -1.27 37.45 5.05
C GLN A 206 -2.11 36.58 6.02
N GLU A 207 -3.17 35.97 5.55
CA GLU A 207 -4.10 35.14 6.30
C GLU A 207 -3.69 33.65 6.38
N TYR A 208 -2.44 33.32 5.95
CA TYR A 208 -2.01 31.92 5.89
C TYR A 208 -0.68 31.69 6.59
N LEU A 209 -0.58 30.55 7.26
CA LEU A 209 0.69 29.98 7.70
C LEU A 209 1.18 29.00 6.65
N PHE A 210 2.39 29.27 6.10
CA PHE A 210 3.06 28.39 5.17
C PHE A 210 4.12 27.58 5.89
N ILE A 211 4.04 26.25 5.76
CA ILE A 211 5.02 25.31 6.28
C ILE A 211 5.59 24.55 5.08
N ARG A 212 6.90 24.62 4.90
CA ARG A 212 7.60 23.86 3.87
C ARG A 212 8.63 22.96 4.51
N VAL A 213 8.58 21.67 4.19
CA VAL A 213 9.61 20.71 4.58
C VAL A 213 10.21 20.08 3.33
N THR A 214 11.54 20.05 3.25
CA THR A 214 12.25 19.41 2.14
C THR A 214 13.25 18.40 2.67
N ASN A 215 13.38 17.27 1.99
CA ASN A 215 14.33 16.22 2.34
C ASN A 215 14.87 15.52 1.09
N PRO A 216 16.10 14.99 1.12
CA PRO A 216 16.62 14.13 0.09
C PRO A 216 15.84 12.82 0.03
N VAL A 217 15.77 12.22 -1.17
CA VAL A 217 15.22 10.88 -1.38
C VAL A 217 16.15 10.04 -2.23
N ASP A 218 16.08 8.72 -2.06
CA ASP A 218 16.88 7.79 -2.84
C ASP A 218 16.60 7.95 -4.34
N LYS A 219 17.65 8.30 -5.11
CA LYS A 219 17.59 8.52 -6.55
C LYS A 219 17.45 7.21 -7.35
N THR A 220 17.70 6.06 -6.74
CA THR A 220 17.62 4.75 -7.39
C THR A 220 16.18 4.24 -7.50
N LEU A 221 15.25 4.78 -6.72
CA LEU A 221 13.85 4.39 -6.76
C LEU A 221 13.15 4.92 -8.02
N PRO A 222 12.29 4.13 -8.68
CA PRO A 222 11.50 4.56 -9.82
C PRO A 222 10.66 5.81 -9.48
N GLU A 223 10.58 6.76 -10.40
CA GLU A 223 9.90 8.05 -10.20
C GLU A 223 8.43 7.88 -9.76
N LYS A 224 7.72 6.89 -10.28
CA LYS A 224 6.37 6.51 -9.85
C LYS A 224 6.29 6.08 -8.38
N ARG A 225 7.31 5.39 -7.85
CA ARG A 225 7.38 4.99 -6.44
C ARG A 225 7.78 6.13 -5.52
N ARG A 226 8.54 7.10 -6.07
CA ARG A 226 8.96 8.29 -5.33
C ARG A 226 7.81 9.30 -5.15
N MET A 227 6.87 9.36 -6.12
CA MET A 227 5.71 10.26 -6.07
C MET A 227 4.50 9.70 -5.32
N THR A 228 4.35 8.40 -5.26
CA THR A 228 3.38 7.74 -4.39
C THR A 228 4.03 7.60 -3.01
N LEU A 229 3.61 8.41 -2.07
CA LEU A 229 3.87 8.23 -0.62
C LEU A 229 3.24 6.93 -0.08
N GLU A 230 2.96 5.98 -0.94
CA GLU A 230 2.67 4.60 -0.61
C GLU A 230 4.01 3.95 -0.29
N THR A 231 4.29 3.96 0.96
CA THR A 231 5.43 3.47 1.68
C THR A 231 6.00 2.16 1.16
N THR A 232 7.32 2.19 0.92
CA THR A 232 8.17 1.05 0.51
C THR A 232 8.39 -0.02 1.59
N LYS A 233 7.62 -0.06 2.67
CA LYS A 233 7.71 -1.12 3.67
C LYS A 233 6.78 -2.28 3.33
N THR A 234 7.34 -3.27 2.66
CA THR A 234 6.71 -4.51 2.18
C THR A 234 6.38 -5.52 3.28
N ASN A 235 6.22 -5.18 4.55
CA ASN A 235 5.83 -6.18 5.55
C ASN A 235 4.90 -5.71 6.68
N HIS A 236 4.47 -4.42 6.75
CA HIS A 236 3.45 -4.00 7.71
C HIS A 236 2.59 -2.88 7.12
N THR A 237 1.66 -3.25 6.28
CA THR A 237 0.92 -2.39 5.34
C THR A 237 -0.12 -1.47 5.97
N GLU A 238 -0.31 -1.46 7.28
CA GLU A 238 -1.40 -0.70 7.92
C GLU A 238 -0.97 0.52 8.76
N LEU A 239 0.29 0.63 9.17
CA LEU A 239 0.74 1.74 10.02
C LEU A 239 1.26 2.98 9.27
N HIS A 240 1.64 2.88 8.00
CA HIS A 240 2.39 3.90 7.26
C HIS A 240 1.56 4.92 6.48
N GLY A 241 0.24 4.84 6.45
CA GLY A 241 -0.62 5.88 5.90
C GLY A 241 -1.15 6.88 6.94
N TYR A 242 -0.81 6.71 8.21
CA TYR A 242 -1.40 7.50 9.30
C TYR A 242 -0.86 8.93 9.34
N GLY A 243 0.46 9.12 9.25
CA GLY A 243 1.08 10.44 9.32
C GLY A 243 0.57 11.39 8.22
N THR A 244 0.54 10.95 6.98
CA THR A 244 0.04 11.74 5.85
C THR A 244 -1.45 12.02 5.94
N ARG A 245 -2.25 11.11 6.51
CA ARG A 245 -3.67 11.32 6.79
C ARG A 245 -3.88 12.36 7.89
N ILE A 246 -3.05 12.33 8.95
CA ILE A 246 -3.08 13.32 10.03
C ILE A 246 -2.76 14.70 9.49
N ILE A 247 -1.65 14.83 8.73
CA ILE A 247 -1.24 16.09 8.09
C ILE A 247 -2.39 16.66 7.25
N ARG A 248 -3.00 15.86 6.38
CA ARG A 248 -4.10 16.29 5.52
C ARG A 248 -5.32 16.70 6.33
N ARG A 249 -5.73 15.89 7.30
CA ARG A 249 -6.90 16.16 8.17
C ARG A 249 -6.74 17.48 8.93
N ILE A 250 -5.53 17.73 9.49
CA ILE A 250 -5.26 18.98 10.20
C ILE A 250 -5.28 20.15 9.23
N ALA A 251 -4.64 20.05 8.06
CA ALA A 251 -4.68 21.10 7.06
C ALA A 251 -6.12 21.44 6.63
N GLU A 252 -6.93 20.43 6.34
CA GLU A 252 -8.34 20.60 5.97
C GLU A 252 -9.17 21.22 7.09
N SER A 253 -8.89 20.92 8.38
CA SER A 253 -9.60 21.51 9.52
C SER A 253 -9.36 23.01 9.69
N TYR A 254 -8.30 23.54 9.09
CA TYR A 254 -7.96 24.96 9.04
C TYR A 254 -8.04 25.52 7.60
N ASN A 255 -9.00 25.07 6.81
CA ASN A 255 -9.25 25.48 5.41
C ASN A 255 -8.00 25.52 4.54
N GLY A 256 -7.04 24.70 4.88
CA GLY A 256 -5.73 24.65 4.27
C GLY A 256 -5.60 23.54 3.22
N SER A 257 -4.38 23.40 2.74
CA SER A 257 -4.06 22.37 1.75
C SER A 257 -2.65 21.81 1.95
N VAL A 258 -2.43 20.61 1.44
CA VAL A 258 -1.12 19.96 1.42
C VAL A 258 -0.74 19.63 -0.01
N LYS A 259 0.44 20.04 -0.44
CA LYS A 259 1.00 19.76 -1.76
C LYS A 259 2.33 19.04 -1.62
N TYR A 260 2.49 18.00 -2.40
CA TYR A 260 3.73 17.25 -2.49
C TYR A 260 4.35 17.45 -3.87
N SER A 261 5.67 17.62 -3.92
CA SER A 261 6.40 17.71 -5.16
C SER A 261 7.79 17.09 -5.02
N MET A 262 8.37 16.69 -6.15
CA MET A 262 9.71 16.13 -6.17
C MET A 262 10.47 16.68 -7.36
N SER A 263 11.69 17.14 -7.13
CA SER A 263 12.58 17.64 -8.17
C SER A 263 14.03 17.40 -7.78
N GLY A 264 14.87 16.95 -8.70
CA GLY A 264 16.31 16.80 -8.50
C GLY A 264 16.74 15.85 -7.37
N GLY A 265 15.86 14.93 -6.93
CA GLY A 265 16.14 14.04 -5.79
C GLY A 265 15.82 14.67 -4.43
N ILE A 266 15.10 15.79 -4.42
CA ILE A 266 14.55 16.43 -3.23
C ILE A 266 13.03 16.28 -3.24
N PHE A 267 12.48 15.78 -2.15
CA PHE A 267 11.06 15.76 -1.89
C PHE A 267 10.66 17.01 -1.12
N THR A 268 9.55 17.61 -1.49
CA THR A 268 9.03 18.83 -0.86
C THR A 268 7.58 18.61 -0.45
N THR A 269 7.29 18.89 0.80
CA THR A 269 5.94 18.97 1.36
C THR A 269 5.63 20.42 1.69
N ASP A 270 4.63 20.97 1.03
CA ASP A 270 4.09 22.31 1.29
C ASP A 270 2.74 22.17 1.99
N VAL A 271 2.60 22.77 3.15
CA VAL A 271 1.35 22.88 3.89
C VAL A 271 0.98 24.34 4.01
N MET A 272 -0.27 24.62 3.77
CA MET A 272 -0.87 25.94 3.92
C MET A 272 -2.03 25.82 4.89
N LEU A 273 -2.07 26.63 5.93
CA LEU A 273 -3.16 26.72 6.89
C LEU A 273 -3.74 28.12 6.90
N GLU A 274 -5.04 28.27 6.83
CA GLU A 274 -5.70 29.57 7.01
C GLU A 274 -5.65 29.97 8.49
N MET A 275 -5.17 31.18 8.75
CA MET A 275 -5.18 31.75 10.10
C MET A 275 -6.53 32.47 10.27
N PRO A 276 -7.42 31.96 11.14
CA PRO A 276 -8.66 32.66 11.39
C PRO A 276 -8.37 34.07 11.92
N GLU A 277 -9.08 35.07 11.40
CA GLU A 277 -8.97 36.45 11.91
C GLU A 277 -9.21 36.43 13.44
N GLU A 278 -8.30 37.05 14.21
CA GLU A 278 -8.58 37.38 15.60
C GLU A 278 -9.80 38.29 15.58
N LYS A 279 -10.95 37.75 15.97
CA LYS A 279 -12.09 38.61 16.32
C LYS A 279 -11.57 39.51 17.46
N SER A 280 -11.33 40.77 17.14
CA SER A 280 -11.11 41.80 18.15
C SER A 280 -12.27 41.67 19.16
N VAL A 281 -11.94 41.21 20.35
CA VAL A 281 -12.83 41.33 21.49
C VAL A 281 -12.90 42.84 21.73
N GLU A 282 -13.89 43.49 21.12
CA GLU A 282 -14.27 44.83 21.55
C GLU A 282 -14.60 44.76 23.03
N GLU A 283 -13.83 45.46 23.81
CA GLU A 283 -14.06 45.74 25.18
C GLU A 283 -15.52 46.21 25.35
N GLU A 284 -16.35 45.32 25.90
CA GLU A 284 -17.54 45.82 26.60
C GLU A 284 -17.06 46.46 27.89
N ALA A 285 -17.00 47.78 27.85
CA ALA A 285 -16.80 48.67 28.99
C ALA A 285 -18.06 48.72 29.86
#